data_c1441dc5ac316e4bb002a480bf893a81
#
_entry.id   c1441dc5ac316e4bb002a480bf893a81
#
_cell.length_a   1.000
_cell.length_b   1.000
_cell.length_c   1.000
_cell.angle_alpha   90.00
_cell.angle_beta   90.00
_cell.angle_gamma   90.00
#
_symmetry.space_group_name_H-M   'P 1'
#
loop_
_entity.id
_entity.type
_entity.pdbx_description
1 polymer ?
#
loop_
_entity_poly.entity_id
_entity_poly.type
_entity_poly.pdbx_seq_one_letter_code
_entity_poly.pdbx_strand_id
1 'polypeptide(L)'
;NLVEWLGQYGEGNEVYMKGFLGRMLFSGEEVLKKVSVLSGGEKMRCMIARMQLRNANCLILDTPTNHLDLESIQAFNNNLKTYKGNILFSSHDHEFIQTVANRVIELTPNGIIDKMMEYDEYITSDHIKELRAKMYGDK
;
A
#
# COMPACT_ATOMS: atom_id res chain seq x y z
N ASN A 1 -10.14 12.45 19.34
CA ASN A 1 -8.82 11.79 19.21
C ASN A 1 -8.81 10.77 18.07
N LEU A 2 -7.66 10.16 17.80
CA LEU A 2 -7.52 9.20 16.69
C LEU A 2 -8.37 7.95 16.86
N VAL A 3 -8.51 7.45 18.07
CA VAL A 3 -9.31 6.26 18.36
C VAL A 3 -10.78 6.50 18.05
N GLU A 4 -11.32 7.63 18.52
CA GLU A 4 -12.70 8.04 18.24
C GLU A 4 -12.93 8.31 16.76
N TRP A 5 -11.96 8.98 16.11
CA TRP A 5 -12.03 9.25 14.67
C TRP A 5 -12.05 7.95 13.87
N LEU A 6 -11.17 7.00 14.19
CA LEU A 6 -11.09 5.73 13.49
C LEU A 6 -12.34 4.87 13.72
N GLY A 7 -12.89 4.89 14.95
CA GLY A 7 -14.10 4.17 15.32
C GLY A 7 -15.36 4.55 14.54
N GLN A 8 -15.34 5.69 13.84
CA GLN A 8 -16.45 6.10 12.95
C GLN A 8 -16.49 5.28 11.63
N TYR A 9 -15.43 4.55 11.31
CA TYR A 9 -15.28 3.89 10.01
C TYR A 9 -15.31 2.36 10.06
N GLY A 10 -15.39 1.77 11.24
CA GLY A 10 -15.45 0.33 11.40
C GLY A 10 -16.11 -0.09 12.70
N GLU A 11 -16.48 -1.35 12.79
CA GLU A 11 -17.01 -1.96 14.00
C GLU A 11 -15.86 -2.40 14.92
N GLY A 12 -15.97 -2.13 16.20
CA GLY A 12 -14.99 -2.53 17.20
C GLY A 12 -14.99 -1.61 18.41
N ASN A 13 -14.49 -2.12 19.52
CA ASN A 13 -14.34 -1.34 20.73
C ASN A 13 -13.02 -0.54 20.72
N GLU A 14 -12.83 0.31 21.73
CA GLU A 14 -11.65 1.16 21.87
C GLU A 14 -10.33 0.36 21.87
N VAL A 15 -10.32 -0.83 22.50
CA VAL A 15 -9.13 -1.71 22.54
C VAL A 15 -8.76 -2.19 21.15
N TYR A 16 -9.77 -2.60 20.36
CA TYR A 16 -9.57 -3.00 18.96
C TYR A 16 -9.00 -1.86 18.11
N MET A 17 -9.56 -0.65 18.24
CA MET A 17 -9.08 0.52 17.50
C MET A 17 -7.65 0.92 17.90
N LYS A 18 -7.31 0.86 19.19
CA LYS A 18 -5.94 1.09 19.68
C LYS A 18 -4.96 0.05 19.12
N GLY A 19 -5.33 -1.22 19.13
CA GLY A 19 -4.52 -2.29 18.54
C GLY A 19 -4.32 -2.12 17.03
N PHE A 20 -5.35 -1.65 16.33
CA PHE A 20 -5.28 -1.37 14.91
C PHE A 20 -4.35 -0.19 14.59
N LEU A 21 -4.45 0.91 15.35
CA LEU A 21 -3.54 2.05 15.27
C LEU A 21 -2.10 1.65 15.63
N GLY A 22 -1.91 0.76 16.60
CA GLY A 22 -0.59 0.23 16.97
C GLY A 22 0.11 -0.48 15.82
N ARG A 23 -0.61 -1.25 14.99
CA ARG A 23 -0.05 -1.83 13.76
C ARG A 23 0.39 -0.80 12.73
N MET A 24 -0.17 0.41 12.81
CA MET A 24 0.21 1.57 11.99
C MET A 24 1.23 2.48 12.69
N LEU A 25 1.96 1.95 13.69
CA LEU A 25 2.99 2.66 14.45
C LEU A 25 2.48 3.87 15.26
N PHE A 26 1.22 3.87 15.66
CA PHE A 26 0.72 4.79 16.66
C PHE A 26 0.76 4.11 18.03
N SER A 27 1.61 4.58 18.92
CA SER A 27 1.80 3.98 20.24
C SER A 27 1.47 4.93 21.39
N GLY A 28 1.15 4.37 22.55
CA GLY A 28 0.99 5.11 23.79
C GLY A 28 0.01 6.27 23.67
N GLU A 29 0.50 7.48 23.95
CA GLU A 29 -0.31 8.70 23.92
C GLU A 29 -0.59 9.21 22.50
N GLU A 30 0.09 8.70 21.49
CA GLU A 30 -0.11 9.16 20.12
C GLU A 30 -1.51 8.85 19.59
N VAL A 31 -2.12 7.74 20.04
CA VAL A 31 -3.49 7.39 19.67
C VAL A 31 -4.53 8.37 20.21
N LEU A 32 -4.14 9.20 21.18
CA LEU A 32 -4.98 10.25 21.78
C LEU A 32 -4.80 11.60 21.11
N LYS A 33 -3.85 11.76 20.19
CA LYS A 33 -3.66 12.99 19.43
C LYS A 33 -4.92 13.34 18.61
N LYS A 34 -5.12 14.62 18.38
CA LYS A 34 -6.14 15.08 17.41
C LYS A 34 -5.60 14.89 15.99
N VAL A 35 -6.48 14.49 15.07
CA VAL A 35 -6.14 14.32 13.65
C VAL A 35 -5.52 15.58 13.03
N SER A 36 -5.93 16.75 13.53
CA SER A 36 -5.46 18.06 13.04
C SER A 36 -3.97 18.33 13.28
N VAL A 37 -3.37 17.72 14.31
CA VAL A 37 -1.96 17.96 14.67
C VAL A 37 -1.00 16.93 14.10
N LEU A 38 -1.49 15.99 13.31
CA LEU A 38 -0.68 14.94 12.71
C LEU A 38 0.22 15.47 11.59
N SER A 39 1.43 14.90 11.49
CA SER A 39 2.31 15.08 10.33
C SER A 39 1.71 14.48 9.05
N GLY A 40 2.30 14.77 7.90
CA GLY A 40 1.87 14.20 6.62
C GLY A 40 1.91 12.67 6.61
N GLY A 41 3.00 12.07 7.10
CA GLY A 41 3.15 10.62 7.22
C GLY A 41 2.15 9.99 8.20
N GLU A 42 1.92 10.60 9.37
CA GLU A 42 0.92 10.15 10.33
C GLU A 42 -0.51 10.21 9.73
N LYS A 43 -0.84 11.27 8.99
CA LYS A 43 -2.12 11.37 8.27
C LYS A 43 -2.28 10.26 7.25
N MET A 44 -1.23 9.96 6.47
CA MET A 44 -1.27 8.87 5.49
C MET A 44 -1.52 7.53 6.18
N ARG A 45 -0.80 7.22 7.27
CA ARG A 45 -1.02 6.00 8.07
C ARG A 45 -2.45 5.89 8.61
N CYS A 46 -3.02 7.00 9.06
CA CYS A 46 -4.44 7.06 9.48
C CYS A 46 -5.41 6.76 8.33
N MET A 47 -5.15 7.31 7.14
CA MET A 47 -5.99 7.06 5.96
C MET A 47 -5.95 5.59 5.55
N ILE A 48 -4.79 4.95 5.61
CA ILE A 48 -4.63 3.53 5.33
C ILE A 48 -5.38 2.69 6.37
N ALA A 49 -5.24 3.00 7.66
CA ALA A 49 -5.99 2.35 8.73
C ALA A 49 -7.50 2.40 8.47
N ARG A 50 -8.00 3.58 8.12
CA ARG A 50 -9.41 3.78 7.76
C ARG A 50 -9.84 2.92 6.57
N MET A 51 -9.03 2.88 5.50
CA MET A 51 -9.36 2.07 4.31
C MET A 51 -9.45 0.58 4.64
N GLN A 52 -8.52 0.08 5.45
CA GLN A 52 -8.53 -1.32 5.87
C GLN A 52 -9.71 -1.68 6.77
N LEU A 53 -10.09 -0.78 7.69
CA LEU A 53 -11.25 -0.99 8.57
C LEU A 53 -12.58 -1.07 7.81
N ARG A 54 -12.70 -0.42 6.67
CA ARG A 54 -13.90 -0.46 5.84
C ARG A 54 -14.16 -1.82 5.19
N ASN A 55 -13.29 -2.81 5.40
CA ASN A 55 -13.39 -4.13 4.79
C ASN A 55 -13.64 -4.09 3.27
N ALA A 56 -13.04 -3.11 2.60
CA ALA A 56 -13.09 -3.04 1.15
C ALA A 56 -12.52 -4.33 0.56
N ASN A 57 -13.12 -4.86 -0.48
CA ASN A 57 -12.60 -6.04 -1.18
C ASN A 57 -11.52 -5.70 -2.22
N CYS A 58 -11.36 -4.41 -2.53
CA CYS A 58 -10.33 -3.89 -3.44
C CYS A 58 -9.82 -2.54 -2.94
N LEU A 59 -8.50 -2.37 -2.92
CA LEU A 59 -7.82 -1.10 -2.68
C LEU A 59 -7.15 -0.63 -3.97
N ILE A 60 -7.30 0.65 -4.27
CA ILE A 60 -6.59 1.32 -5.37
C ILE A 60 -5.68 2.36 -4.74
N LEU A 61 -4.36 2.21 -4.93
CA LEU A 61 -3.34 3.02 -4.30
C LEU A 61 -2.42 3.63 -5.37
N ASP A 62 -2.36 4.93 -5.43
CA ASP A 62 -1.46 5.65 -6.33
C ASP A 62 -0.27 6.20 -5.54
N THR A 63 0.93 5.69 -5.85
CA THR A 63 2.20 6.06 -5.20
C THR A 63 2.12 6.15 -3.67
N PRO A 64 1.65 5.08 -2.98
CA PRO A 64 1.26 5.16 -1.57
C PRO A 64 2.43 5.35 -0.60
N THR A 65 3.66 5.11 -1.03
CA THR A 65 4.87 5.27 -0.21
C THR A 65 5.48 6.67 -0.28
N ASN A 66 5.00 7.53 -1.17
CA ASN A 66 5.45 8.90 -1.27
C ASN A 66 5.20 9.63 0.07
N HIS A 67 6.23 10.35 0.54
CA HIS A 67 6.21 11.11 1.80
C HIS A 67 6.16 10.27 3.08
N LEU A 68 6.38 8.96 3.00
CA LEU A 68 6.57 8.10 4.16
C LEU A 68 8.06 7.92 4.47
N ASP A 69 8.40 7.85 5.76
CA ASP A 69 9.71 7.40 6.21
C ASP A 69 9.83 5.86 6.10
N LEU A 70 11.05 5.34 6.21
CA LEU A 70 11.33 3.91 6.05
C LEU A 70 10.52 3.04 7.03
N GLU A 71 10.39 3.46 8.28
CA GLU A 71 9.64 2.73 9.29
C GLU A 71 8.14 2.67 8.95
N SER A 72 7.59 3.79 8.49
CA SER A 72 6.21 3.86 8.01
C SER A 72 5.97 3.00 6.77
N ILE A 73 6.93 2.96 5.83
CA ILE A 73 6.86 2.09 4.64
C ILE A 73 6.84 0.62 5.07
N GLN A 74 7.71 0.20 5.99
CA GLN A 74 7.74 -1.19 6.48
C GLN A 74 6.43 -1.58 7.18
N ALA A 75 5.91 -0.71 8.05
CA ALA A 75 4.63 -0.95 8.70
C ALA A 75 3.49 -1.06 7.69
N PHE A 76 3.49 -0.21 6.67
CA PHE A 76 2.52 -0.23 5.58
C PHE A 76 2.60 -1.55 4.79
N ASN A 77 3.80 -1.95 4.38
CA ASN A 77 4.04 -3.21 3.66
C ASN A 77 3.52 -4.42 4.47
N ASN A 78 3.85 -4.49 5.76
CA ASN A 78 3.39 -5.57 6.63
C ASN A 78 1.86 -5.63 6.75
N ASN A 79 1.21 -4.47 6.81
CA ASN A 79 -0.25 -4.42 6.83
C ASN A 79 -0.88 -4.86 5.50
N LEU A 80 -0.30 -4.47 4.35
CA LEU A 80 -0.81 -4.88 3.04
C LEU A 80 -0.61 -6.38 2.78
N LYS A 81 0.47 -6.99 3.27
CA LYS A 81 0.67 -8.45 3.18
C LYS A 81 -0.44 -9.26 3.85
N THR A 82 -1.03 -8.74 4.90
CA THR A 82 -2.12 -9.41 5.64
C THR A 82 -3.52 -9.05 5.13
N TYR A 83 -3.60 -8.12 4.19
CA TYR A 83 -4.86 -7.71 3.59
C TYR A 83 -5.44 -8.83 2.73
N LYS A 84 -6.72 -9.16 2.96
CA LYS A 84 -7.39 -10.29 2.30
C LYS A 84 -8.07 -9.95 0.97
N GLY A 85 -8.14 -8.66 0.64
CA GLY A 85 -8.73 -8.19 -0.61
C GLY A 85 -7.72 -8.05 -1.73
N ASN A 86 -8.15 -7.55 -2.87
CA ASN A 86 -7.29 -7.22 -3.99
C ASN A 86 -6.66 -5.83 -3.79
N ILE A 87 -5.43 -5.67 -4.21
CA ILE A 87 -4.73 -4.39 -4.19
C ILE A 87 -4.23 -4.09 -5.61
N LEU A 88 -4.68 -2.99 -6.17
CA LEU A 88 -4.13 -2.41 -7.39
C LEU A 88 -3.34 -1.15 -7.01
N PHE A 89 -2.08 -1.10 -7.35
CA PHE A 89 -1.26 0.05 -7.00
C PHE A 89 -0.25 0.43 -8.09
N SER A 90 0.13 1.70 -8.09
CA SER A 90 1.31 2.20 -8.80
C SER A 90 2.38 2.59 -7.79
N SER A 91 3.65 2.32 -8.09
CA SER A 91 4.77 2.74 -7.25
C SER A 91 6.06 2.80 -8.04
N HIS A 92 6.99 3.66 -7.58
CA HIS A 92 8.39 3.70 -8.04
C HIS A 92 9.34 3.08 -7.00
N ASP A 93 8.83 2.64 -5.87
CA ASP A 93 9.59 2.01 -4.80
C ASP A 93 9.74 0.51 -5.09
N HIS A 94 10.96 0.11 -5.45
CA HIS A 94 11.27 -1.28 -5.80
C HIS A 94 10.97 -2.25 -4.66
N GLU A 95 11.36 -1.92 -3.43
CA GLU A 95 11.15 -2.78 -2.26
C GLU A 95 9.67 -2.94 -1.95
N PHE A 96 8.89 -1.86 -2.08
CA PHE A 96 7.45 -1.92 -1.93
C PHE A 96 6.79 -2.83 -2.97
N ILE A 97 7.13 -2.67 -4.25
CA ILE A 97 6.58 -3.49 -5.33
C ILE A 97 6.93 -4.96 -5.11
N GLN A 98 8.22 -5.27 -4.87
CA GLN A 98 8.69 -6.64 -4.66
C GLN A 98 8.04 -7.32 -3.44
N THR A 99 7.74 -6.54 -2.41
CA THR A 99 7.16 -7.05 -1.16
C THR A 99 5.67 -7.33 -1.27
N VAL A 100 4.93 -6.54 -2.05
CA VAL A 100 3.46 -6.54 -2.07
C VAL A 100 2.88 -7.15 -3.34
N ALA A 101 3.54 -6.96 -4.50
CA ALA A 101 3.00 -7.39 -5.78
C ALA A 101 3.23 -8.89 -6.03
N ASN A 102 2.20 -9.55 -6.55
CA ASN A 102 2.26 -10.91 -7.10
C ASN A 102 1.81 -10.97 -8.57
N ARG A 103 1.52 -9.82 -9.15
CA ARG A 103 1.13 -9.63 -10.55
C ARG A 103 1.62 -8.29 -11.02
N VAL A 104 2.21 -8.25 -12.20
CA VAL A 104 2.70 -7.02 -12.84
C VAL A 104 1.86 -6.72 -14.07
N ILE A 105 1.32 -5.50 -14.13
CA ILE A 105 0.61 -4.97 -15.28
C ILE A 105 1.38 -3.76 -15.78
N GLU A 106 2.03 -3.89 -16.94
CA GLU A 106 2.78 -2.81 -17.57
C GLU A 106 1.99 -2.23 -18.74
N LEU A 107 1.73 -0.92 -18.68
CA LEU A 107 1.10 -0.19 -19.76
C LEU A 107 2.18 0.26 -20.76
N THR A 108 2.06 -0.14 -22.00
CA THR A 108 3.02 0.18 -23.07
C THR A 108 2.32 0.95 -24.19
N PRO A 109 3.06 1.63 -25.09
CA PRO A 109 2.47 2.32 -26.24
C PRO A 109 1.64 1.40 -27.17
N ASN A 110 1.99 0.11 -27.23
CA ASN A 110 1.36 -0.86 -28.12
C ASN A 110 0.47 -1.88 -27.39
N GLY A 111 0.10 -1.62 -26.13
CA GLY A 111 -0.82 -2.47 -25.38
C GLY A 111 -0.36 -2.72 -23.95
N ILE A 112 -0.78 -3.84 -23.39
CA ILE A 112 -0.57 -4.19 -21.98
C ILE A 112 0.21 -5.49 -21.88
N ILE A 113 1.22 -5.51 -21.01
CA ILE A 113 1.89 -6.74 -20.57
C ILE A 113 1.31 -7.07 -19.19
N ASP A 114 0.73 -8.24 -19.04
CA ASP A 114 0.08 -8.70 -17.81
C ASP A 114 0.65 -10.07 -17.43
N LYS A 115 1.33 -10.14 -16.29
CA LYS A 115 2.02 -11.35 -15.84
C LYS A 115 1.81 -11.59 -14.34
N MET A 116 1.39 -12.82 -14.02
CA MET A 116 1.34 -13.35 -12.65
C MET A 116 2.74 -13.81 -12.25
N MET A 117 3.55 -12.89 -11.76
CA MET A 117 4.91 -13.15 -11.29
C MET A 117 5.37 -12.05 -10.34
N GLU A 118 6.41 -12.32 -9.56
CA GLU A 118 7.05 -11.33 -8.70
C GLU A 118 7.81 -10.29 -9.52
N TYR A 119 7.99 -9.11 -8.95
CA TYR A 119 8.57 -7.98 -9.68
C TYR A 119 10.03 -8.22 -10.11
N ASP A 120 10.87 -8.81 -9.25
CA ASP A 120 12.25 -9.10 -9.59
C ASP A 120 12.36 -10.12 -10.72
N GLU A 121 11.50 -11.14 -10.72
CA GLU A 121 11.39 -12.08 -11.82
C GLU A 121 10.99 -11.38 -13.12
N TYR A 122 10.00 -10.47 -13.03
CA TYR A 122 9.52 -9.71 -14.19
C TYR A 122 10.63 -8.88 -14.83
N ILE A 123 11.40 -8.11 -14.06
CA ILE A 123 12.44 -7.22 -14.61
C ILE A 123 13.70 -7.95 -15.08
N THR A 124 13.98 -9.14 -14.55
CA THR A 124 15.18 -9.93 -14.92
C THR A 124 14.94 -10.91 -16.06
N SER A 125 13.69 -11.32 -16.30
CA SER A 125 13.32 -12.30 -17.33
C SER A 125 13.67 -11.83 -18.74
N ASP A 126 14.44 -12.64 -19.47
CA ASP A 126 14.80 -12.34 -20.86
C ASP A 126 13.58 -12.38 -21.79
N HIS A 127 12.64 -13.28 -21.53
CA HIS A 127 11.36 -13.33 -22.25
C HIS A 127 10.56 -12.02 -22.08
N ILE A 128 10.52 -11.45 -20.87
CA ILE A 128 9.85 -10.17 -20.63
C ILE A 128 10.59 -9.02 -21.33
N LYS A 129 11.93 -9.02 -21.33
CA LYS A 129 12.73 -8.02 -22.05
C LYS A 129 12.44 -8.03 -23.55
N GLU A 130 12.35 -9.20 -24.16
CA GLU A 130 11.98 -9.34 -25.57
C GLU A 130 10.55 -8.86 -25.84
N LEU A 131 9.62 -9.20 -24.96
CA LEU A 131 8.23 -8.77 -25.06
C LEU A 131 8.12 -7.24 -24.93
N ARG A 132 8.81 -6.65 -23.97
CA ARG A 132 8.88 -5.19 -23.79
C ARG A 132 9.45 -4.50 -25.04
N ALA A 133 10.54 -5.00 -25.60
CA ALA A 133 11.13 -4.45 -26.83
C ALA A 133 10.09 -4.39 -27.97
N LYS A 134 9.32 -5.46 -28.17
CA LYS A 134 8.22 -5.47 -29.16
C LYS A 134 7.08 -4.50 -28.83
N MET A 135 6.70 -4.41 -27.56
CA MET A 135 5.55 -3.60 -27.11
C MET A 135 5.88 -2.12 -27.02
N TYR A 136 7.14 -1.74 -26.80
CA TYR A 136 7.55 -0.33 -26.84
C TYR A 136 7.84 0.14 -28.28
N GLY A 137 8.07 -0.78 -29.21
CA GLY A 137 8.40 -0.49 -30.61
C GLY A 137 9.82 0.06 -30.74
N ASP A 138 10.68 -0.65 -31.46
CA ASP A 138 11.91 -0.03 -31.97
C ASP A 138 11.49 1.08 -32.95
N LYS A 139 11.76 2.34 -32.55
CA LYS A 139 11.74 3.46 -33.47
C LYS A 139 13.11 3.62 -34.08
#